data_dcf960267f5bb9f301bdde06f5cf2878
#
_entry.id   dcf960267f5bb9f301bdde06f5cf2878
#
_cell.length_a   1.000
_cell.length_b   1.000
_cell.length_c   1.000
_cell.angle_alpha   90.00
_cell.angle_beta   90.00
_cell.angle_gamma   90.00
#
_symmetry.space_group_name_H-M   'P 1'
#
loop_
_entity.id
_entity.type
_entity.pdbx_description
1 polymer ?
#
loop_
_entity_poly.entity_id
_entity_poly.type
_entity_poly.pdbx_seq_one_letter_code
_entity_poly.pdbx_strand_id
1 'polypeptide(L)'
;MNVVDKLVDLIRKTSSSLPEDVLKALKAAARKERKGSSAAVVLKTILENCAIAAKRGTPLCQDTGTLTFFVDERLRRKVTPAVIKKAVALATEKGYLRKNTIDSVTGKSYDDNVCEGAPVVHYVGSDNVALGSVVSGSSRSKDALRPKVTLILKGGGSENMSRQYSLPDAALGAGRDLAGVRACILDAVQKIQGYGCAPGILGVCIGGDRATGYEAAKEQLLRPLDEKPSALEKRLLREANSLGIGPMGLGGKTTLLGVKIAARPRVPASFFVTIAYMCWACRRRTVCVE
;
A
#
# COMPACT_ATOMS: atom_id res chain seq x y z
N MET A 1 -2.68 10.37 -26.93
CA MET A 1 -2.43 9.07 -26.32
C MET A 1 -3.78 8.48 -25.94
N ASN A 2 -4.13 7.29 -26.41
CA ASN A 2 -5.40 6.66 -26.07
C ASN A 2 -5.41 6.18 -24.59
N VAL A 3 -6.57 5.75 -24.09
CA VAL A 3 -6.73 5.35 -22.67
C VAL A 3 -5.85 4.15 -22.31
N VAL A 4 -5.75 3.17 -23.19
CA VAL A 4 -4.92 1.97 -22.94
C VAL A 4 -3.46 2.38 -22.80
N ASP A 5 -2.94 3.26 -23.68
CA ASP A 5 -1.55 3.74 -23.60
C ASP A 5 -1.29 4.52 -22.31
N LYS A 6 -2.26 5.34 -21.85
CA LYS A 6 -2.17 6.04 -20.56
C LYS A 6 -2.08 5.06 -19.39
N LEU A 7 -2.86 3.99 -19.42
CA LEU A 7 -2.83 2.95 -18.38
C LEU A 7 -1.55 2.11 -18.43
N VAL A 8 -1.03 1.79 -19.61
CA VAL A 8 0.27 1.11 -19.76
C VAL A 8 1.39 1.97 -19.20
N ASP A 9 1.41 3.29 -19.47
CA ASP A 9 2.40 4.20 -18.90
C ASP A 9 2.24 4.35 -17.38
N LEU A 10 1.00 4.38 -16.87
CA LEU A 10 0.71 4.33 -15.44
C LEU A 10 1.32 3.08 -14.80
N ILE A 11 1.08 1.89 -15.38
CA ILE A 11 1.63 0.62 -14.89
C ILE A 11 3.16 0.66 -14.92
N ARG A 12 3.77 1.05 -16.04
CA ARG A 12 5.22 1.16 -16.19
C ARG A 12 5.84 2.04 -15.10
N LYS A 13 5.30 3.26 -14.92
CA LYS A 13 5.78 4.20 -13.92
C LYS A 13 5.56 3.71 -12.48
N THR A 14 4.44 3.02 -12.22
CA THR A 14 4.14 2.47 -10.89
C THR A 14 5.05 1.31 -10.56
N SER A 15 5.36 0.43 -11.52
CA SER A 15 6.22 -0.73 -11.30
C SER A 15 7.69 -0.36 -11.13
N SER A 16 8.17 0.70 -11.79
CA SER A 16 9.59 1.05 -11.86
C SER A 16 10.04 2.16 -10.91
N SER A 17 9.13 2.91 -10.30
CA SER A 17 9.51 4.02 -9.41
C SER A 17 8.56 4.19 -8.24
N LEU A 18 9.12 4.58 -7.09
CA LEU A 18 8.34 4.93 -5.90
C LEU A 18 7.74 6.35 -6.02
N PRO A 19 6.60 6.60 -5.35
CA PRO A 19 6.10 7.95 -5.15
C PRO A 19 7.12 8.79 -4.35
N GLU A 20 7.08 10.09 -4.55
CA GLU A 20 8.06 11.01 -3.95
C GLU A 20 8.02 11.01 -2.42
N ASP A 21 6.83 10.93 -1.82
CA ASP A 21 6.63 10.88 -0.37
C ASP A 21 7.28 9.63 0.26
N VAL A 22 7.16 8.47 -0.40
CA VAL A 22 7.80 7.22 0.05
C VAL A 22 9.32 7.31 -0.08
N LEU A 23 9.80 7.86 -1.19
CA LEU A 23 11.24 8.04 -1.41
C LEU A 23 11.85 9.03 -0.40
N LYS A 24 11.16 10.12 -0.08
CA LYS A 24 11.53 11.06 0.98
C LYS A 24 11.59 10.39 2.35
N ALA A 25 10.59 9.55 2.67
CA ALA A 25 10.54 8.80 3.93
C ALA A 25 11.71 7.81 4.05
N LEU A 26 12.04 7.06 2.98
CA LEU A 26 13.20 6.16 2.95
C LEU A 26 14.53 6.90 3.12
N LYS A 27 14.70 8.05 2.45
CA LYS A 27 15.88 8.90 2.62
C LYS A 27 16.00 9.43 4.05
N ALA A 28 14.88 9.83 4.68
CA ALA A 28 14.85 10.27 6.05
C ALA A 28 15.17 9.12 7.02
N ALA A 29 14.68 7.91 6.76
CA ALA A 29 15.02 6.70 7.51
C ALA A 29 16.53 6.42 7.45
N ALA A 30 17.13 6.44 6.26
CA ALA A 30 18.56 6.19 6.09
C ALA A 30 19.46 7.16 6.87
N ARG A 31 19.04 8.43 7.00
CA ARG A 31 19.79 9.44 7.78
C ARG A 31 19.75 9.20 9.29
N LYS A 32 18.74 8.46 9.80
CA LYS A 32 18.57 8.16 11.23
C LYS A 32 19.39 6.98 11.69
N GLU A 33 19.79 6.10 10.78
CA GLU A 33 20.53 4.89 11.13
C GLU A 33 22.00 5.19 11.40
N ARG A 34 22.61 4.38 12.28
CA ARG A 34 24.04 4.50 12.61
C ARG A 34 24.88 4.13 11.38
N LYS A 35 25.83 4.98 11.02
CA LYS A 35 26.80 4.68 9.95
C LYS A 35 27.41 3.29 10.14
N GLY A 36 27.50 2.51 9.07
CA GLY A 36 28.08 1.16 9.07
C GLY A 36 27.20 0.08 9.68
N SER A 37 25.99 0.40 10.20
CA SER A 37 25.06 -0.62 10.67
C SER A 37 24.41 -1.37 9.49
N SER A 38 23.96 -2.59 9.74
CA SER A 38 23.20 -3.38 8.76
C SER A 38 21.99 -2.62 8.23
N ALA A 39 21.26 -1.89 9.10
CA ALA A 39 20.16 -1.03 8.74
C ALA A 39 20.55 0.06 7.73
N ALA A 40 21.69 0.74 7.97
CA ALA A 40 22.18 1.78 7.05
C ALA A 40 22.57 1.20 5.68
N VAL A 41 23.24 0.04 5.66
CA VAL A 41 23.62 -0.67 4.42
C VAL A 41 22.37 -1.06 3.64
N VAL A 42 21.38 -1.69 4.27
CA VAL A 42 20.14 -2.10 3.66
C VAL A 42 19.39 -0.91 3.04
N LEU A 43 19.22 0.17 3.79
CA LEU A 43 18.52 1.36 3.28
C LEU A 43 19.27 2.02 2.11
N LYS A 44 20.61 2.03 2.14
CA LYS A 44 21.42 2.48 1.01
C LYS A 44 21.16 1.63 -0.23
N THR A 45 21.21 0.30 -0.09
CA THR A 45 20.93 -0.65 -1.19
C THR A 45 19.52 -0.49 -1.75
N ILE A 46 18.50 -0.29 -0.88
CA ILE A 46 17.12 -0.01 -1.30
C ILE A 46 17.06 1.28 -2.15
N LEU A 47 17.71 2.34 -1.70
CA LEU A 47 17.72 3.63 -2.42
C LEU A 47 18.47 3.54 -3.75
N GLU A 48 19.56 2.79 -3.82
CA GLU A 48 20.28 2.50 -5.07
C GLU A 48 19.42 1.70 -6.04
N ASN A 49 18.72 0.65 -5.56
CA ASN A 49 17.77 -0.10 -6.36
C ASN A 49 16.66 0.80 -6.92
N CYS A 50 16.10 1.70 -6.08
CA CYS A 50 15.09 2.66 -6.53
C CYS A 50 15.61 3.55 -7.67
N ALA A 51 16.85 4.04 -7.57
CA ALA A 51 17.46 4.89 -8.58
C ALA A 51 17.70 4.13 -9.90
N ILE A 52 18.22 2.89 -9.81
CA ILE A 52 18.48 2.04 -10.99
C ILE A 52 17.18 1.68 -11.70
N ALA A 53 16.16 1.22 -10.96
CA ALA A 53 14.87 0.83 -11.52
C ALA A 53 14.19 2.00 -12.23
N ALA A 54 14.17 3.17 -11.59
CA ALA A 54 13.59 4.38 -12.17
C ALA A 54 14.34 4.82 -13.45
N LYS A 55 15.68 4.78 -13.45
CA LYS A 55 16.51 5.16 -14.60
C LYS A 55 16.32 4.21 -15.79
N ARG A 56 16.23 2.90 -15.51
CA ARG A 56 16.10 1.85 -16.54
C ARG A 56 14.65 1.61 -16.96
N GLY A 57 13.66 2.07 -16.20
CA GLY A 57 12.24 1.76 -16.42
C GLY A 57 11.90 0.29 -16.19
N THR A 58 12.72 -0.43 -15.41
CA THR A 58 12.54 -1.85 -15.09
C THR A 58 11.77 -2.02 -13.78
N PRO A 59 11.07 -3.14 -13.56
CA PRO A 59 10.38 -3.40 -12.29
C PRO A 59 11.29 -3.24 -11.06
N LEU A 60 10.80 -2.52 -10.06
CA LEU A 60 11.49 -2.25 -8.81
C LEU A 60 11.66 -3.50 -7.94
N CYS A 61 10.75 -4.46 -8.07
CA CYS A 61 10.70 -5.69 -7.30
C CYS A 61 10.32 -6.86 -8.21
N GLN A 62 10.83 -8.06 -7.90
CA GLN A 62 10.45 -9.29 -8.61
C GLN A 62 8.98 -9.69 -8.38
N ASP A 63 8.38 -9.25 -7.28
CA ASP A 63 6.98 -9.47 -6.98
C ASP A 63 6.14 -8.36 -7.62
N THR A 64 5.43 -8.66 -8.70
CA THR A 64 4.47 -7.75 -9.33
C THR A 64 3.38 -7.38 -8.33
N GLY A 65 2.92 -8.36 -7.56
CA GLY A 65 1.85 -8.21 -6.59
C GLY A 65 0.47 -8.12 -7.24
N THR A 66 -0.53 -7.91 -6.38
CA THR A 66 -1.91 -7.67 -6.81
C THR A 66 -2.02 -6.26 -7.40
N LEU A 67 -2.46 -6.19 -8.66
CA LEU A 67 -2.79 -4.92 -9.31
C LEU A 67 -4.19 -4.50 -8.87
N THR A 68 -4.29 -3.40 -8.13
CA THR A 68 -5.59 -2.84 -7.73
C THR A 68 -5.74 -1.45 -8.31
N PHE A 69 -6.77 -1.27 -9.13
CA PHE A 69 -7.13 -0.01 -9.75
C PHE A 69 -8.31 0.61 -9.00
N PHE A 70 -8.16 1.86 -8.61
CA PHE A 70 -9.24 2.71 -8.12
C PHE A 70 -9.57 3.72 -9.21
N VAL A 71 -10.74 3.57 -9.79
CA VAL A 71 -11.21 4.34 -10.95
C VAL A 71 -12.32 5.29 -10.51
N ASP A 72 -12.16 6.56 -10.80
CA ASP A 72 -13.23 7.54 -10.60
C ASP A 72 -14.50 7.07 -11.32
N GLU A 73 -15.64 7.05 -10.62
CA GLU A 73 -16.92 6.57 -11.16
C GLU A 73 -17.30 7.27 -12.48
N ARG A 74 -16.92 8.53 -12.66
CA ARG A 74 -17.13 9.28 -13.91
C ARG A 74 -16.43 8.67 -15.12
N LEU A 75 -15.41 7.85 -14.89
CA LEU A 75 -14.65 7.15 -15.94
C LEU A 75 -15.16 5.75 -16.22
N ARG A 76 -16.18 5.24 -15.54
CA ARG A 76 -16.67 3.85 -15.64
C ARG A 76 -16.92 3.40 -17.08
N ARG A 77 -17.48 4.27 -17.92
CA ARG A 77 -17.75 3.95 -19.33
C ARG A 77 -16.50 3.97 -20.21
N LYS A 78 -15.45 4.67 -19.82
CA LYS A 78 -14.21 4.86 -20.58
C LYS A 78 -13.10 3.93 -20.12
N VAL A 79 -12.97 3.71 -18.82
CA VAL A 79 -11.98 2.85 -18.17
C VAL A 79 -12.70 1.60 -17.66
N THR A 80 -13.11 0.77 -18.58
CA THR A 80 -13.82 -0.49 -18.27
C THR A 80 -12.84 -1.59 -17.81
N PRO A 81 -13.32 -2.66 -17.14
CA PRO A 81 -12.48 -3.81 -16.82
C PRO A 81 -11.75 -4.38 -18.02
N ALA A 82 -12.39 -4.44 -19.19
CA ALA A 82 -11.77 -4.91 -20.44
C ALA A 82 -10.59 -4.01 -20.89
N VAL A 83 -10.74 -2.69 -20.79
CA VAL A 83 -9.67 -1.71 -21.09
C VAL A 83 -8.49 -1.88 -20.13
N ILE A 84 -8.76 -2.08 -18.84
CA ILE A 84 -7.72 -2.31 -17.83
C ILE A 84 -7.01 -3.65 -18.08
N LYS A 85 -7.74 -4.74 -18.32
CA LYS A 85 -7.18 -6.05 -18.67
C LYS A 85 -6.25 -5.97 -19.87
N LYS A 86 -6.69 -5.29 -20.95
CA LYS A 86 -5.86 -5.04 -22.14
C LYS A 86 -4.56 -4.29 -21.80
N ALA A 87 -4.62 -3.26 -20.95
CA ALA A 87 -3.44 -2.52 -20.53
C ALA A 87 -2.48 -3.36 -19.67
N VAL A 88 -3.00 -4.23 -18.80
CA VAL A 88 -2.20 -5.14 -17.97
C VAL A 88 -1.50 -6.17 -18.84
N ALA A 89 -2.20 -6.80 -19.77
CA ALA A 89 -1.61 -7.77 -20.72
C ALA A 89 -0.47 -7.13 -21.52
N LEU A 90 -0.70 -5.96 -22.13
CA LEU A 90 0.34 -5.22 -22.86
C LEU A 90 1.53 -4.81 -21.99
N ALA A 91 1.29 -4.40 -20.74
CA ALA A 91 2.35 -4.06 -19.82
C ALA A 91 3.18 -5.27 -19.41
N THR A 92 2.55 -6.45 -19.29
CA THR A 92 3.23 -7.73 -19.03
C THR A 92 4.06 -8.16 -20.23
N GLU A 93 3.51 -8.10 -21.43
CA GLU A 93 4.23 -8.38 -22.68
C GLU A 93 5.49 -7.50 -22.85
N LYS A 94 5.37 -6.20 -22.50
CA LYS A 94 6.50 -5.25 -22.55
C LYS A 94 7.51 -5.40 -21.40
N GLY A 95 7.33 -6.37 -20.49
CA GLY A 95 8.22 -6.61 -19.38
C GLY A 95 8.14 -5.57 -18.25
N TYR A 96 7.11 -4.72 -18.23
CA TYR A 96 6.89 -3.78 -17.11
C TYR A 96 6.32 -4.46 -15.87
N LEU A 97 5.74 -5.64 -16.04
CA LEU A 97 5.26 -6.52 -15.00
C LEU A 97 5.87 -7.92 -15.24
N ARG A 98 6.18 -8.63 -14.16
CA ARG A 98 6.50 -10.06 -14.26
C ARG A 98 5.20 -10.86 -14.30
N LYS A 99 5.22 -12.02 -14.96
CA LYS A 99 4.15 -13.02 -14.90
C LYS A 99 4.07 -13.54 -13.47
N ASN A 100 3.06 -13.15 -12.73
CA ASN A 100 3.00 -13.33 -11.28
C ASN A 100 1.63 -13.81 -10.78
N THR A 101 0.63 -13.84 -11.66
CA THR A 101 -0.70 -14.35 -11.35
C THR A 101 -0.76 -15.83 -11.68
N ILE A 102 -1.17 -16.65 -10.70
CA ILE A 102 -1.30 -18.09 -10.83
C ILE A 102 -2.69 -18.55 -10.40
N ASP A 103 -3.16 -19.64 -10.97
CA ASP A 103 -4.35 -20.33 -10.51
C ASP A 103 -4.07 -20.98 -9.16
N SER A 104 -4.91 -20.67 -8.16
CA SER A 104 -4.68 -21.09 -6.78
C SER A 104 -4.82 -22.60 -6.54
N VAL A 105 -5.51 -23.31 -7.42
CA VAL A 105 -5.76 -24.75 -7.29
C VAL A 105 -4.74 -25.56 -8.09
N THR A 106 -4.51 -25.16 -9.34
CA THR A 106 -3.65 -25.91 -10.27
C THR A 106 -2.19 -25.44 -10.27
N GLY A 107 -1.92 -24.24 -9.75
CA GLY A 107 -0.60 -23.59 -9.83
C GLY A 107 -0.22 -23.10 -11.23
N LYS A 108 -1.13 -23.19 -12.22
CA LYS A 108 -0.88 -22.74 -13.59
C LYS A 108 -0.74 -21.22 -13.64
N SER A 109 0.30 -20.74 -14.33
CA SER A 109 0.51 -19.31 -14.55
C SER A 109 -0.48 -18.72 -15.55
N TYR A 110 -0.97 -17.51 -15.26
CA TYR A 110 -1.62 -16.64 -16.23
C TYR A 110 -0.56 -15.70 -16.82
N ASP A 111 -0.14 -16.00 -18.04
CA ASP A 111 1.04 -15.39 -18.67
C ASP A 111 0.94 -13.90 -18.93
N ASP A 112 -0.25 -13.34 -18.90
CA ASP A 112 -0.54 -11.92 -19.10
C ASP A 112 -0.98 -11.19 -17.82
N ASN A 113 -0.99 -11.89 -16.66
CA ASN A 113 -1.53 -11.41 -15.38
C ASN A 113 -3.05 -11.07 -15.42
N VAL A 114 -3.80 -11.67 -16.32
CA VAL A 114 -5.24 -11.42 -16.50
C VAL A 114 -6.02 -12.71 -16.32
N CYS A 115 -6.98 -12.71 -15.39
CA CYS A 115 -7.92 -13.80 -15.18
C CYS A 115 -9.20 -13.27 -14.53
N GLU A 116 -10.09 -14.16 -14.08
CA GLU A 116 -11.19 -13.79 -13.21
C GLU A 116 -10.63 -13.28 -11.86
N GLY A 117 -11.13 -12.13 -11.39
CA GLY A 117 -10.63 -11.49 -10.17
C GLY A 117 -9.28 -10.74 -10.29
N ALA A 118 -8.59 -10.81 -11.42
CA ALA A 118 -7.35 -10.07 -11.65
C ALA A 118 -7.33 -9.40 -13.04
N PRO A 119 -6.91 -8.11 -13.11
CA PRO A 119 -6.66 -7.18 -12.01
C PRO A 119 -7.92 -6.80 -11.22
N VAL A 120 -7.75 -6.37 -9.96
CA VAL A 120 -8.86 -5.87 -9.12
C VAL A 120 -9.21 -4.45 -9.53
N VAL A 121 -10.51 -4.15 -9.67
CA VAL A 121 -10.99 -2.83 -10.08
C VAL A 121 -12.09 -2.36 -9.14
N HIS A 122 -11.86 -1.22 -8.48
CA HIS A 122 -12.84 -0.52 -7.68
C HIS A 122 -13.26 0.77 -8.38
N TYR A 123 -14.56 0.95 -8.59
CA TYR A 123 -15.10 2.23 -9.02
C TYR A 123 -15.49 3.04 -7.79
N VAL A 124 -14.91 4.23 -7.66
CA VAL A 124 -15.04 5.07 -6.46
C VAL A 124 -15.73 6.37 -6.80
N GLY A 125 -16.74 6.73 -6.04
CA GLY A 125 -17.44 8.02 -6.19
C GLY A 125 -16.52 9.22 -5.93
N SER A 126 -16.90 10.37 -6.46
CA SER A 126 -16.13 11.61 -6.31
C SER A 126 -15.91 12.00 -4.84
N ASP A 127 -16.79 11.58 -3.94
CA ASP A 127 -16.68 11.84 -2.50
C ASP A 127 -15.66 10.91 -1.81
N ASN A 128 -15.38 9.74 -2.41
CA ASN A 128 -14.35 8.79 -1.99
C ASN A 128 -13.02 8.98 -2.76
N VAL A 129 -12.98 9.84 -3.76
CA VAL A 129 -11.74 10.27 -4.47
C VAL A 129 -10.79 11.04 -3.56
N ALA A 130 -11.19 11.29 -2.33
CA ALA A 130 -10.34 11.68 -1.21
C ALA A 130 -9.33 10.61 -0.77
N LEU A 131 -9.00 9.64 -1.60
CA LEU A 131 -7.85 8.72 -1.41
C LEU A 131 -6.49 9.44 -1.44
N GLY A 132 -6.51 10.74 -1.46
CA GLY A 132 -5.38 11.64 -1.29
C GLY A 132 -5.76 13.01 -0.77
N SER A 133 -7.01 13.25 -0.36
CA SER A 133 -7.45 14.59 0.05
C SER A 133 -8.55 14.64 1.12
N VAL A 134 -8.52 13.73 2.11
CA VAL A 134 -9.18 14.03 3.39
C VAL A 134 -8.20 14.80 4.26
N VAL A 135 -7.85 16.00 3.83
CA VAL A 135 -7.26 17.02 4.70
C VAL A 135 -8.17 18.23 4.65
N SER A 136 -8.82 18.41 5.78
CA SER A 136 -9.34 19.71 6.29
C SER A 136 -9.04 20.94 5.42
N GLY A 137 -10.09 21.57 4.89
CA GLY A 137 -10.17 23.03 4.78
C GLY A 137 -9.27 23.75 3.76
N SER A 138 -8.56 23.11 2.86
CA SER A 138 -7.84 23.83 1.81
C SER A 138 -8.60 23.80 0.48
N SER A 139 -8.67 24.95 -0.16
CA SER A 139 -9.32 25.20 -1.46
C SER A 139 -9.07 24.05 -2.45
N ARG A 140 -10.15 23.47 -2.98
CA ARG A 140 -10.09 22.45 -4.04
C ARG A 140 -9.40 23.05 -5.26
N SER A 141 -8.15 22.65 -5.54
CA SER A 141 -7.47 23.04 -6.77
C SER A 141 -8.25 22.48 -7.97
N LYS A 142 -8.17 23.14 -9.14
CA LYS A 142 -8.81 22.65 -10.38
C LYS A 142 -8.41 21.21 -10.73
N ASP A 143 -7.21 20.77 -10.35
CA ASP A 143 -6.72 19.38 -10.52
C ASP A 143 -7.42 18.37 -9.62
N ALA A 144 -8.01 18.79 -8.48
CA ALA A 144 -8.79 17.89 -7.61
C ALA A 144 -10.10 17.47 -8.27
N LEU A 145 -10.62 18.25 -9.21
CA LEU A 145 -11.90 18.00 -9.91
C LEU A 145 -11.76 17.08 -11.13
N ARG A 146 -10.53 16.82 -11.63
CA ARG A 146 -10.31 15.97 -12.81
C ARG A 146 -10.50 14.50 -12.46
N PRO A 147 -11.17 13.70 -13.33
CA PRO A 147 -11.33 12.28 -13.09
C PRO A 147 -9.97 11.56 -13.09
N LYS A 148 -9.78 10.63 -12.15
CA LYS A 148 -8.48 10.01 -11.88
C LYS A 148 -8.57 8.48 -11.88
N VAL A 149 -7.44 7.87 -12.22
CA VAL A 149 -7.18 6.44 -11.99
C VAL A 149 -5.98 6.32 -11.08
N THR A 150 -6.13 5.61 -9.98
CA THR A 150 -5.04 5.28 -9.07
C THR A 150 -4.74 3.79 -9.15
N LEU A 151 -3.47 3.45 -9.30
CA LEU A 151 -2.98 2.07 -9.27
C LEU A 151 -2.10 1.88 -8.05
N ILE A 152 -2.30 0.75 -7.34
CA ILE A 152 -1.37 0.24 -6.33
C ILE A 152 -0.96 -1.19 -6.70
N LEU A 153 0.33 -1.49 -6.57
CA LEU A 153 0.91 -2.83 -6.72
C LEU A 153 1.32 -3.33 -5.34
N LYS A 154 0.51 -4.21 -4.76
CA LYS A 154 0.74 -4.77 -3.42
C LYS A 154 1.27 -6.19 -3.52
N GLY A 155 2.54 -6.37 -3.18
CA GLY A 155 3.22 -7.67 -3.27
C GLY A 155 2.60 -8.75 -2.38
N GLY A 156 2.69 -10.01 -2.80
CA GLY A 156 2.18 -11.17 -2.06
C GLY A 156 2.79 -11.30 -0.67
N GLY A 157 4.08 -11.03 -0.52
CA GLY A 157 4.74 -10.98 0.79
C GLY A 157 4.11 -9.94 1.72
N SER A 158 3.70 -8.79 1.19
CA SER A 158 2.97 -7.77 1.95
C SER A 158 1.54 -8.19 2.29
N GLU A 159 0.86 -8.93 1.39
CA GLU A 159 -0.47 -9.48 1.68
C GLU A 159 -0.41 -10.49 2.82
N ASN A 160 0.56 -11.40 2.81
CA ASN A 160 0.74 -12.41 3.85
C ASN A 160 0.98 -11.81 5.24
N MET A 161 1.53 -10.61 5.30
CA MET A 161 1.80 -9.92 6.58
C MET A 161 0.62 -9.10 7.07
N SER A 162 -0.44 -8.94 6.27
CA SER A 162 -1.68 -8.28 6.70
C SER A 162 -2.42 -9.14 7.73
N ARG A 163 -3.10 -8.50 8.71
CA ARG A 163 -3.77 -9.20 9.81
C ARG A 163 -5.08 -8.53 10.18
N GLN A 164 -5.99 -9.33 10.71
CA GLN A 164 -7.23 -8.82 11.27
C GLN A 164 -7.48 -9.46 12.63
N TYR A 165 -7.72 -8.64 13.63
CA TYR A 165 -8.03 -9.02 15.00
C TYR A 165 -9.50 -8.79 15.30
N SER A 166 -10.08 -9.63 16.14
CA SER A 166 -11.41 -9.44 16.72
C SER A 166 -11.25 -9.11 18.20
N LEU A 167 -11.81 -7.99 18.65
CA LEU A 167 -11.76 -7.62 20.06
C LEU A 167 -13.08 -8.00 20.78
N PRO A 168 -12.99 -8.47 22.03
CA PRO A 168 -11.78 -8.60 22.84
C PRO A 168 -10.92 -9.77 22.40
N ASP A 169 -9.60 -9.66 22.60
CA ASP A 169 -8.63 -10.72 22.39
C ASP A 169 -7.93 -11.02 23.73
N ALA A 170 -8.26 -12.16 24.35
CA ALA A 170 -7.74 -12.54 25.66
C ALA A 170 -6.24 -12.85 25.63
N ALA A 171 -5.73 -13.39 24.51
CA ALA A 171 -4.30 -13.72 24.39
C ALA A 171 -3.42 -12.46 24.37
N LEU A 172 -3.96 -11.36 23.89
CA LEU A 172 -3.28 -10.05 23.88
C LEU A 172 -3.66 -9.18 25.09
N GLY A 173 -4.57 -9.62 25.95
CA GLY A 173 -5.15 -8.77 26.98
C GLY A 173 -5.86 -7.54 26.41
N ALA A 174 -6.38 -7.63 25.19
CA ALA A 174 -6.90 -6.50 24.43
C ALA A 174 -8.42 -6.39 24.56
N GLY A 175 -8.88 -5.29 25.14
CA GLY A 175 -10.30 -4.93 25.25
C GLY A 175 -10.83 -4.23 23.98
N ARG A 176 -12.14 -3.89 24.01
CA ARG A 176 -12.82 -3.15 22.92
C ARG A 176 -12.63 -1.64 23.07
N ASP A 177 -11.36 -1.20 23.10
CA ASP A 177 -10.96 0.17 23.30
C ASP A 177 -9.67 0.51 22.50
N LEU A 178 -9.19 1.73 22.62
CA LEU A 178 -7.98 2.16 21.93
C LEU A 178 -6.71 1.49 22.49
N ALA A 179 -6.72 1.02 23.73
CA ALA A 179 -5.61 0.25 24.29
C ALA A 179 -5.52 -1.13 23.61
N GLY A 180 -6.68 -1.79 23.40
CA GLY A 180 -6.76 -3.03 22.64
C GLY A 180 -6.38 -2.86 21.18
N VAL A 181 -6.82 -1.78 20.51
CA VAL A 181 -6.38 -1.45 19.16
C VAL A 181 -4.86 -1.31 19.08
N ARG A 182 -4.26 -0.60 20.04
CA ARG A 182 -2.80 -0.45 20.15
C ARG A 182 -2.10 -1.81 20.30
N ALA A 183 -2.61 -2.67 21.19
CA ALA A 183 -2.05 -4.01 21.40
C ALA A 183 -2.05 -4.84 20.12
N CYS A 184 -3.17 -4.85 19.37
CA CYS A 184 -3.27 -5.52 18.07
C CYS A 184 -2.25 -5.01 17.05
N ILE A 185 -2.07 -3.69 16.96
CA ILE A 185 -1.13 -3.09 16.00
C ILE A 185 0.31 -3.46 16.34
N LEU A 186 0.71 -3.38 17.61
CA LEU A 186 2.06 -3.72 18.03
C LEU A 186 2.34 -5.23 17.89
N ASP A 187 1.38 -6.08 18.22
CA ASP A 187 1.48 -7.53 17.99
C ASP A 187 1.64 -7.85 16.49
N ALA A 188 0.86 -7.20 15.62
CA ALA A 188 1.03 -7.35 14.18
C ALA A 188 2.44 -6.99 13.72
N VAL A 189 2.96 -5.83 14.15
CA VAL A 189 4.32 -5.40 13.78
C VAL A 189 5.37 -6.38 14.32
N GLN A 190 5.22 -6.86 15.55
CA GLN A 190 6.09 -7.87 16.14
C GLN A 190 6.09 -9.17 15.34
N LYS A 191 4.93 -9.62 14.87
CA LYS A 191 4.80 -10.85 14.08
C LYS A 191 5.28 -10.70 12.64
N ILE A 192 5.24 -9.51 12.07
CA ILE A 192 5.74 -9.21 10.72
C ILE A 192 7.26 -9.37 10.67
N GLN A 193 7.99 -8.94 11.69
CA GLN A 193 9.46 -9.01 11.73
C GLN A 193 10.09 -8.51 10.42
N GLY A 194 11.08 -9.23 9.90
CA GLY A 194 11.71 -8.98 8.60
C GLY A 194 10.95 -9.55 7.39
N TYR A 195 9.95 -10.41 7.61
CA TYR A 195 9.22 -11.12 6.54
C TYR A 195 8.47 -10.19 5.59
N GLY A 196 8.05 -9.03 6.08
CA GLY A 196 7.35 -8.02 5.29
C GLY A 196 8.25 -7.08 4.49
N CYS A 197 9.56 -7.32 4.39
CA CYS A 197 10.51 -6.41 3.76
C CYS A 197 10.43 -4.97 4.34
N ALA A 198 10.66 -4.84 5.65
CA ALA A 198 10.69 -3.55 6.34
C ALA A 198 11.78 -2.61 5.76
N PRO A 199 11.65 -1.28 5.90
CA PRO A 199 10.63 -0.57 6.66
C PRO A 199 9.29 -0.51 5.93
N GLY A 200 8.22 -0.83 6.64
CA GLY A 200 6.88 -0.94 6.06
C GLY A 200 6.00 0.28 6.27
N ILE A 201 4.77 0.18 5.77
CA ILE A 201 3.69 1.13 5.98
C ILE A 201 2.46 0.34 6.43
N LEU A 202 1.77 0.83 7.45
CA LEU A 202 0.50 0.25 7.87
C LEU A 202 -0.67 1.11 7.39
N GLY A 203 -1.60 0.49 6.70
CA GLY A 203 -2.97 0.96 6.57
C GLY A 203 -3.83 0.23 7.59
N VAL A 204 -4.54 0.95 8.43
CA VAL A 204 -5.33 0.39 9.52
C VAL A 204 -6.78 0.81 9.38
N CYS A 205 -7.70 -0.12 9.61
CA CYS A 205 -9.11 0.18 9.82
C CYS A 205 -9.55 -0.28 11.21
N ILE A 206 -10.14 0.65 11.97
CA ILE A 206 -10.77 0.38 13.27
C ILE A 206 -12.27 0.28 13.04
N GLY A 207 -12.87 -0.86 13.35
CA GLY A 207 -14.30 -1.13 13.10
C GLY A 207 -14.55 -1.73 11.71
N GLY A 208 -15.75 -1.47 11.14
CA GLY A 208 -16.25 -2.12 9.94
C GLY A 208 -16.61 -3.59 10.19
N ASP A 209 -16.84 -4.33 9.10
CA ASP A 209 -16.91 -5.79 9.10
C ASP A 209 -15.60 -6.40 8.59
N ARG A 210 -15.57 -7.72 8.42
CA ARG A 210 -14.34 -8.41 8.02
C ARG A 210 -13.86 -8.01 6.61
N ALA A 211 -14.75 -7.84 5.65
CA ALA A 211 -14.42 -7.52 4.27
C ALA A 211 -14.13 -6.02 4.11
N THR A 212 -15.08 -5.17 4.52
CA THR A 212 -14.96 -3.70 4.42
C THR A 212 -13.82 -3.16 5.29
N GLY A 213 -13.47 -3.86 6.37
CA GLY A 213 -12.28 -3.56 7.17
C GLY A 213 -10.99 -3.68 6.36
N TYR A 214 -10.82 -4.75 5.56
CA TYR A 214 -9.66 -4.90 4.70
C TYR A 214 -9.64 -3.91 3.54
N GLU A 215 -10.78 -3.63 2.92
CA GLU A 215 -10.88 -2.59 1.88
C GLU A 215 -10.44 -1.24 2.42
N ALA A 216 -11.02 -0.80 3.53
CA ALA A 216 -10.68 0.47 4.14
C ALA A 216 -9.21 0.54 4.62
N ALA A 217 -8.65 -0.55 5.13
CA ALA A 217 -7.24 -0.62 5.52
C ALA A 217 -6.31 -0.50 4.31
N LYS A 218 -6.62 -1.17 3.18
CA LYS A 218 -5.86 -1.06 1.93
C LYS A 218 -5.94 0.35 1.34
N GLU A 219 -7.10 1.00 1.40
CA GLU A 219 -7.27 2.39 1.00
C GLU A 219 -6.32 3.32 1.75
N GLN A 220 -6.08 3.09 3.05
CA GLN A 220 -5.15 3.92 3.81
C GLN A 220 -3.70 3.88 3.27
N LEU A 221 -3.32 2.82 2.56
CA LEU A 221 -2.00 2.73 1.91
C LEU A 221 -1.84 3.71 0.74
N LEU A 222 -2.94 4.27 0.22
CA LEU A 222 -2.92 5.27 -0.84
C LEU A 222 -2.65 6.69 -0.32
N ARG A 223 -2.85 6.95 0.97
CA ARG A 223 -2.63 8.26 1.58
C ARG A 223 -1.14 8.63 1.57
N PRO A 224 -0.79 9.90 1.26
CA PRO A 224 0.58 10.38 1.28
C PRO A 224 1.22 10.23 2.67
N LEU A 225 2.50 9.86 2.71
CA LEU A 225 3.26 9.73 3.98
C LEU A 225 3.60 11.10 4.59
N ASP A 226 3.70 12.13 3.77
CA ASP A 226 3.97 13.52 4.19
C ASP A 226 2.70 14.27 4.64
N GLU A 227 1.52 13.67 4.52
CA GLU A 227 0.31 14.17 5.16
C GLU A 227 0.48 14.19 6.68
N LYS A 228 0.07 15.31 7.31
CA LYS A 228 0.16 15.49 8.76
C LYS A 228 -0.52 14.33 9.51
N PRO A 229 0.23 13.53 10.28
CA PRO A 229 -0.36 12.40 11.00
C PRO A 229 -1.23 12.88 12.16
N SER A 230 -2.28 12.13 12.46
CA SER A 230 -3.03 12.30 13.71
C SER A 230 -2.18 11.98 14.94
N ALA A 231 -2.61 12.39 16.13
CA ALA A 231 -1.91 12.08 17.38
C ALA A 231 -1.75 10.56 17.59
N LEU A 232 -2.78 9.79 17.24
CA LEU A 232 -2.77 8.32 17.33
C LEU A 232 -1.79 7.69 16.33
N GLU A 233 -1.81 8.11 15.06
CA GLU A 233 -0.88 7.63 14.03
C GLU A 233 0.58 7.93 14.42
N LYS A 234 0.86 9.13 14.90
CA LYS A 234 2.19 9.54 15.37
C LYS A 234 2.67 8.71 16.57
N ARG A 235 1.77 8.44 17.53
CA ARG A 235 2.06 7.62 18.71
C ARG A 235 2.40 6.19 18.30
N LEU A 236 1.54 5.55 17.51
CA LEU A 236 1.70 4.16 17.08
C LEU A 236 2.95 3.97 16.20
N LEU A 237 3.25 4.92 15.32
CA LEU A 237 4.49 4.89 14.53
C LEU A 237 5.74 4.91 15.42
N ARG A 238 5.75 5.75 16.45
CA ARG A 238 6.87 5.82 17.40
C ARG A 238 7.01 4.51 18.19
N GLU A 239 5.92 3.97 18.70
CA GLU A 239 5.92 2.73 19.49
C GLU A 239 6.31 1.52 18.62
N ALA A 240 5.82 1.43 17.39
CA ALA A 240 6.23 0.38 16.44
C ALA A 240 7.72 0.45 16.10
N ASN A 241 8.26 1.66 15.93
CA ASN A 241 9.69 1.83 15.67
C ASN A 241 10.57 1.54 16.91
N SER A 242 10.04 1.70 18.13
CA SER A 242 10.78 1.32 19.35
C SER A 242 10.95 -0.19 19.53
N LEU A 243 10.24 -1.02 18.77
CA LEU A 243 10.46 -2.48 18.73
C LEU A 243 11.84 -2.85 18.16
N GLY A 244 12.47 -1.94 17.42
CA GLY A 244 13.85 -2.12 16.95
C GLY A 244 14.04 -3.19 15.86
N ILE A 245 12.95 -3.65 15.21
CA ILE A 245 13.02 -4.66 14.16
C ILE A 245 13.87 -4.17 12.98
N GLY A 246 13.68 -2.92 12.58
CA GLY A 246 14.51 -2.25 11.59
C GLY A 246 14.36 -2.75 10.15
N PRO A 247 15.14 -2.16 9.21
CA PRO A 247 15.12 -2.55 7.80
C PRO A 247 15.44 -4.03 7.62
N MET A 248 14.60 -4.73 6.88
CA MET A 248 14.67 -6.19 6.62
C MET A 248 14.77 -7.06 7.88
N GLY A 249 14.38 -6.56 9.05
CA GLY A 249 14.48 -7.29 10.31
C GLY A 249 15.90 -7.40 10.87
N LEU A 250 16.83 -6.59 10.39
CA LEU A 250 18.24 -6.63 10.78
C LEU A 250 18.60 -5.64 11.91
N GLY A 251 17.59 -5.24 12.66
CA GLY A 251 17.74 -4.20 13.70
C GLY A 251 17.76 -2.79 13.10
N GLY A 252 17.62 -1.79 13.96
CA GLY A 252 17.67 -0.39 13.56
C GLY A 252 16.50 0.44 14.11
N LYS A 253 16.48 1.71 13.72
CA LYS A 253 15.54 2.71 14.26
C LYS A 253 14.22 2.77 13.48
N THR A 254 14.20 2.24 12.25
CA THR A 254 13.06 2.41 11.33
C THR A 254 12.49 1.07 10.93
N THR A 255 11.46 0.63 11.64
CA THR A 255 10.64 -0.56 11.30
C THR A 255 9.51 -0.18 10.35
N LEU A 256 8.88 0.99 10.58
CA LEU A 256 7.81 1.54 9.76
C LEU A 256 8.15 2.95 9.27
N LEU A 257 7.74 3.25 8.05
CA LEU A 257 7.77 4.60 7.44
C LEU A 257 6.54 5.41 7.81
N GLY A 258 5.40 4.76 8.06
CA GLY A 258 4.14 5.43 8.37
C GLY A 258 3.05 4.48 8.86
N VAL A 259 2.10 5.07 9.56
CA VAL A 259 0.83 4.46 9.97
C VAL A 259 -0.28 5.39 9.53
N LYS A 260 -1.28 4.87 8.83
CA LYS A 260 -2.47 5.59 8.36
C LYS A 260 -3.71 4.87 8.84
N ILE A 261 -4.64 5.59 9.49
CA ILE A 261 -5.77 4.99 10.20
C ILE A 261 -7.08 5.54 9.67
N ALA A 262 -8.02 4.65 9.38
CA ALA A 262 -9.44 4.95 9.20
C ALA A 262 -10.25 4.34 10.33
N ALA A 263 -11.38 4.96 10.64
CA ALA A 263 -12.41 4.39 11.48
C ALA A 263 -13.68 4.18 10.66
N ARG A 264 -14.38 3.07 10.91
CA ARG A 264 -15.67 2.76 10.28
C ARG A 264 -16.70 2.40 11.36
N PRO A 265 -17.98 2.74 11.18
CA PRO A 265 -19.03 2.26 12.05
C PRO A 265 -19.01 0.72 12.15
N ARG A 266 -19.40 0.20 13.28
CA ARG A 266 -19.49 -1.22 13.57
C ARG A 266 -20.77 -1.54 14.33
N VAL A 267 -21.19 -2.80 14.30
CA VAL A 267 -22.24 -3.28 15.22
C VAL A 267 -21.66 -3.53 16.61
N PRO A 268 -22.45 -3.40 17.69
CA PRO A 268 -21.92 -3.47 19.06
C PRO A 268 -21.13 -4.75 19.37
N ALA A 269 -21.60 -5.89 18.87
CA ALA A 269 -21.00 -7.21 19.15
C ALA A 269 -19.66 -7.44 18.44
N SER A 270 -19.39 -6.78 17.32
CA SER A 270 -18.14 -6.92 16.59
C SER A 270 -17.23 -5.72 16.74
N PHE A 271 -15.94 -5.95 16.91
CA PHE A 271 -14.93 -4.89 16.89
C PHE A 271 -13.66 -5.43 16.22
N PHE A 272 -13.48 -5.09 14.97
CA PHE A 272 -12.31 -5.51 14.22
C PHE A 272 -11.22 -4.43 14.20
N VAL A 273 -9.97 -4.89 14.26
CA VAL A 273 -8.78 -4.09 13.97
C VAL A 273 -8.11 -4.74 12.77
N THR A 274 -8.23 -4.11 11.63
CA THR A 274 -7.69 -4.64 10.37
C THR A 274 -6.45 -3.87 9.96
N ILE A 275 -5.39 -4.60 9.64
CA ILE A 275 -4.06 -4.07 9.33
C ILE A 275 -3.66 -4.58 7.95
N ALA A 276 -3.60 -3.69 6.98
CA ALA A 276 -3.00 -3.92 5.68
C ALA A 276 -1.53 -3.46 5.74
N TYR A 277 -0.62 -4.40 5.62
CA TYR A 277 0.80 -4.12 5.59
C TYR A 277 1.27 -3.86 4.15
N MET A 278 2.15 -2.90 3.96
CA MET A 278 2.87 -2.64 2.73
C MET A 278 4.36 -2.54 3.04
N CYS A 279 5.20 -3.22 2.24
CA CYS A 279 6.66 -3.15 2.36
C CYS A 279 7.23 -1.79 1.93
N TRP A 280 8.54 -1.62 2.03
CA TRP A 280 9.23 -0.41 1.58
C TRP A 280 8.95 -0.06 0.10
N ALA A 281 8.69 -1.06 -0.74
CA ALA A 281 8.32 -0.88 -2.15
C ALA A 281 6.83 -0.55 -2.31
N CYS A 282 6.38 0.53 -1.67
CA CYS A 282 5.01 1.02 -1.77
C CYS A 282 4.79 1.69 -3.14
N ARG A 283 4.45 0.87 -4.12
CA ARG A 283 4.28 1.24 -5.53
C ARG A 283 2.84 1.69 -5.77
N ARG A 284 2.60 2.97 -5.73
CA ARG A 284 1.30 3.56 -6.04
C ARG A 284 1.44 4.83 -6.87
N ARG A 285 0.48 5.08 -7.75
CA ARG A 285 0.49 6.27 -8.61
C ARG A 285 -0.92 6.61 -9.08
N THR A 286 -1.16 7.90 -9.22
CA THR A 286 -2.42 8.44 -9.75
C THR A 286 -2.16 9.18 -11.06
N VAL A 287 -3.09 9.05 -12.00
CA VAL A 287 -3.09 9.77 -13.28
C VAL A 287 -4.47 10.34 -13.57
N CYS A 288 -4.53 11.54 -14.15
CA CYS A 288 -5.76 12.10 -14.70
C CYS A 288 -6.05 11.46 -16.07
N VAL A 289 -7.30 11.02 -16.27
CA VAL A 289 -7.79 10.48 -17.54
C VAL A 289 -8.90 11.39 -18.04
N GLU A 290 -8.64 12.05 -19.14
CA GLU A 290 -9.60 12.90 -19.87
C GLU A 290 -10.36 12.10 -20.92
#